data_5e499fb35e316cb378383de30385085e
#
_entry.id   5e499fb35e316cb378383de30385085e
#
_cell.length_a   1.000
_cell.length_b   1.000
_cell.length_c   1.000
_cell.angle_alpha   90.00
_cell.angle_beta   90.00
_cell.angle_gamma   90.00
#
_symmetry.space_group_name_H-M   'P 1'
#
loop_
_entity.id
_entity.type
_entity.pdbx_description
1 polymer ?
#
loop_
_entity_poly.entity_id
_entity_poly.type
_entity_poly.pdbx_seq_one_letter_code
_entity_poly.pdbx_strand_id
1 'polypeptide(L)'
;MRFLHKPLFTALLGSGLLLSAAGPVLADEIREQIELGLELYQEQDYGAAITELEFAINDMRKLISERISETFPDAPAGWTSAEAESNSGGAGIAGLFGGGGTMLQRTYRQDGGNGQMDASLMIDSPMIQGMAALFNNPAMMAAQPNTERVRIGRESAMVKWEPNRSQAEVTLLLDGRILMQVNGRNLESPDVAVDLLKAWDIQAVREQAAR
;
A
#
# COMPACT_ATOMS: atom_id res chain seq x y z
N MET A 1 -74.23 1.45 -19.38
CA MET A 1 -73.11 2.11 -18.61
C MET A 1 -72.05 1.05 -18.38
N ARG A 2 -70.95 1.10 -19.12
CA ARG A 2 -69.84 0.15 -19.03
C ARG A 2 -68.64 0.89 -18.42
N PHE A 3 -68.22 0.51 -17.22
CA PHE A 3 -67.00 0.99 -16.59
C PHE A 3 -65.81 0.19 -17.09
N LEU A 4 -64.89 0.88 -17.76
CA LEU A 4 -63.59 0.37 -18.20
C LEU A 4 -62.57 0.47 -17.05
N HIS A 5 -62.09 -0.67 -16.57
CA HIS A 5 -60.96 -0.71 -15.64
C HIS A 5 -59.65 -0.78 -16.44
N LYS A 6 -58.77 0.22 -16.24
CA LYS A 6 -57.40 0.20 -16.75
C LYS A 6 -56.49 -0.47 -15.72
N PRO A 7 -55.62 -1.41 -16.06
CA PRO A 7 -54.59 -1.90 -15.14
C PRO A 7 -53.41 -0.94 -15.11
N LEU A 8 -52.96 -0.62 -13.88
CA LEU A 8 -51.71 0.06 -13.59
C LEU A 8 -50.53 -0.91 -13.83
N PHE A 9 -49.67 -0.60 -14.77
CA PHE A 9 -48.40 -1.28 -14.96
C PHE A 9 -47.38 -0.66 -14.01
N THR A 10 -46.97 -1.41 -12.97
CA THR A 10 -45.88 -1.02 -12.08
C THR A 10 -44.57 -1.48 -12.73
N ALA A 11 -43.79 -0.53 -13.24
CA ALA A 11 -42.47 -0.80 -13.75
C ALA A 11 -41.46 -0.91 -12.55
N LEU A 12 -40.98 -2.11 -12.30
CA LEU A 12 -39.87 -2.38 -11.37
C LEU A 12 -38.54 -1.99 -12.06
N LEU A 13 -38.00 -0.87 -11.69
CA LEU A 13 -36.62 -0.48 -12.07
C LEU A 13 -35.61 -1.31 -11.23
N GLY A 14 -35.13 -2.39 -11.84
CA GLY A 14 -34.01 -3.16 -11.33
C GLY A 14 -32.73 -2.34 -11.51
N SER A 15 -32.19 -1.79 -10.41
CA SER A 15 -30.85 -1.22 -10.37
C SER A 15 -29.84 -2.37 -10.42
N GLY A 16 -29.32 -2.65 -11.62
CA GLY A 16 -28.20 -3.57 -11.80
C GLY A 16 -26.92 -2.92 -11.23
N LEU A 17 -26.36 -3.50 -10.17
CA LEU A 17 -24.99 -3.25 -9.74
C LEU A 17 -24.06 -3.75 -10.87
N LEU A 18 -23.48 -2.83 -11.61
CA LEU A 18 -22.36 -3.12 -12.49
C LEU A 18 -21.13 -3.30 -11.58
N LEU A 19 -20.83 -4.54 -11.19
CA LEU A 19 -19.52 -4.91 -10.69
C LEU A 19 -18.55 -4.72 -11.88
N SER A 20 -17.70 -3.70 -11.78
CA SER A 20 -16.63 -3.47 -12.74
C SER A 20 -15.58 -4.58 -12.57
N ALA A 21 -15.65 -5.62 -13.37
CA ALA A 21 -14.62 -6.63 -13.50
C ALA A 21 -13.47 -6.06 -14.37
N ALA A 22 -12.65 -5.15 -13.81
CA ALA A 22 -11.48 -4.61 -14.51
C ALA A 22 -10.31 -5.61 -14.57
N GLY A 23 -10.34 -6.68 -13.76
CA GLY A 23 -9.22 -7.62 -13.63
C GLY A 23 -8.82 -8.42 -14.89
N PRO A 24 -9.75 -8.98 -15.69
CA PRO A 24 -9.36 -9.79 -16.84
C PRO A 24 -8.76 -8.99 -18.00
N VAL A 25 -9.19 -7.75 -18.21
CA VAL A 25 -8.71 -6.92 -19.33
C VAL A 25 -7.23 -6.53 -19.14
N LEU A 26 -6.85 -6.10 -17.95
CA LEU A 26 -5.47 -5.71 -17.65
C LEU A 26 -4.48 -6.88 -17.74
N ALA A 27 -4.92 -8.08 -17.36
CA ALA A 27 -4.08 -9.29 -17.47
C ALA A 27 -3.83 -9.70 -18.92
N ASP A 28 -4.76 -9.45 -19.81
CA ASP A 28 -4.60 -9.71 -21.25
C ASP A 28 -3.66 -8.66 -21.89
N GLU A 29 -3.76 -7.39 -21.53
CA GLU A 29 -2.84 -6.33 -21.98
C GLU A 29 -1.39 -6.59 -21.55
N ILE A 30 -1.16 -7.00 -20.31
CA ILE A 30 0.19 -7.37 -19.82
C ILE A 30 0.77 -8.54 -20.63
N ARG A 31 -0.05 -9.53 -20.97
CA ARG A 31 0.38 -10.66 -21.79
C ARG A 31 0.79 -10.20 -23.17
N GLU A 32 -0.01 -9.38 -23.82
CA GLU A 32 0.28 -8.83 -25.16
C GLU A 32 1.61 -8.04 -25.17
N GLN A 33 1.87 -7.25 -24.15
CA GLN A 33 3.12 -6.51 -23.98
C GLN A 33 4.32 -7.44 -23.84
N ILE A 34 4.19 -8.53 -23.05
CA ILE A 34 5.26 -9.53 -22.88
C ILE A 34 5.52 -10.27 -24.21
N GLU A 35 4.46 -10.65 -24.92
CA GLU A 35 4.57 -11.34 -26.22
C GLU A 35 5.23 -10.45 -27.26
N LEU A 36 4.84 -9.18 -27.34
CA LEU A 36 5.46 -8.18 -28.23
C LEU A 36 6.93 -7.94 -27.86
N GLY A 37 7.24 -7.82 -26.58
CA GLY A 37 8.62 -7.69 -26.11
C GLY A 37 9.49 -8.89 -26.49
N LEU A 38 8.93 -10.12 -26.47
CA LEU A 38 9.61 -11.33 -26.92
C LEU A 38 9.83 -11.34 -28.43
N GLU A 39 8.84 -10.92 -29.22
CA GLU A 39 8.95 -10.82 -30.69
C GLU A 39 10.06 -9.85 -31.09
N LEU A 40 10.05 -8.63 -30.54
CA LEU A 40 11.08 -7.61 -30.76
C LEU A 40 12.49 -8.09 -30.34
N TYR A 41 12.60 -8.83 -29.26
CA TYR A 41 13.86 -9.45 -28.86
C TYR A 41 14.37 -10.47 -29.89
N GLN A 42 13.48 -11.28 -30.49
CA GLN A 42 13.84 -12.24 -31.54
C GLN A 42 14.28 -11.54 -32.83
N GLU A 43 13.70 -10.37 -33.12
CA GLU A 43 14.08 -9.50 -34.24
C GLU A 43 15.38 -8.71 -33.98
N GLN A 44 15.98 -8.84 -32.79
CA GLN A 44 17.17 -8.12 -32.33
C GLN A 44 16.96 -6.61 -32.15
N ASP A 45 15.70 -6.16 -32.10
CA ASP A 45 15.35 -4.80 -31.67
C ASP A 45 15.27 -4.72 -30.14
N TYR A 46 16.45 -4.76 -29.50
CA TYR A 46 16.56 -4.81 -28.04
C TYR A 46 16.02 -3.53 -27.37
N GLY A 47 16.10 -2.38 -28.08
CA GLY A 47 15.60 -1.12 -27.52
C GLY A 47 14.07 -1.12 -27.37
N ALA A 48 13.36 -1.51 -28.43
CA ALA A 48 11.93 -1.63 -28.42
C ALA A 48 11.48 -2.77 -27.46
N ALA A 49 12.17 -3.91 -27.47
CA ALA A 49 11.88 -5.01 -26.56
C ALA A 49 11.95 -4.60 -25.08
N ILE A 50 12.96 -3.85 -24.68
CA ILE A 50 13.09 -3.33 -23.30
C ILE A 50 11.90 -2.42 -22.97
N THR A 51 11.51 -1.54 -23.88
CA THR A 51 10.41 -0.61 -23.66
C THR A 51 9.08 -1.35 -23.39
N GLU A 52 8.74 -2.35 -24.20
CA GLU A 52 7.51 -3.14 -24.00
C GLU A 52 7.53 -3.93 -22.71
N LEU A 53 8.67 -4.53 -22.38
CA LEU A 53 8.81 -5.26 -21.11
C LEU A 53 8.75 -4.32 -19.89
N GLU A 54 9.22 -3.07 -20.00
CA GLU A 54 9.08 -2.06 -18.96
C GLU A 54 7.60 -1.66 -18.75
N PHE A 55 6.80 -1.55 -19.81
CA PHE A 55 5.36 -1.34 -19.70
C PHE A 55 4.71 -2.52 -18.96
N ALA A 56 4.97 -3.75 -19.37
CA ALA A 56 4.44 -4.94 -18.71
C ALA A 56 4.82 -4.99 -17.20
N ILE A 57 6.06 -4.66 -16.87
CA ILE A 57 6.54 -4.59 -15.48
C ILE A 57 5.79 -3.52 -14.68
N ASN A 58 5.56 -2.34 -15.26
CA ASN A 58 4.83 -1.26 -14.59
C ASN A 58 3.37 -1.64 -14.32
N ASP A 59 2.71 -2.29 -15.28
CA ASP A 59 1.32 -2.73 -15.11
C ASP A 59 1.22 -3.88 -14.10
N MET A 60 2.17 -4.82 -14.07
CA MET A 60 2.24 -5.82 -13.00
C MET A 60 2.44 -5.18 -11.62
N ARG A 61 3.29 -4.15 -11.49
CA ARG A 61 3.47 -3.40 -10.24
C ARG A 61 2.18 -2.71 -9.80
N LYS A 62 1.40 -2.19 -10.75
CA LYS A 62 0.09 -1.60 -10.45
C LYS A 62 -0.88 -2.64 -9.88
N LEU A 63 -0.97 -3.83 -10.48
CA LEU A 63 -1.79 -4.93 -9.95
C LEU A 63 -1.37 -5.34 -8.54
N ILE A 64 -0.06 -5.44 -8.28
CA ILE A 64 0.47 -5.72 -6.94
C ILE A 64 0.05 -4.61 -5.97
N SER A 65 0.20 -3.35 -6.37
CA SER A 65 -0.17 -2.20 -5.55
C SER A 65 -1.67 -2.20 -5.19
N GLU A 66 -2.54 -2.49 -6.14
CA GLU A 66 -3.99 -2.58 -5.92
C GLU A 66 -4.34 -3.65 -4.88
N ARG A 67 -3.78 -4.87 -5.02
CA ARG A 67 -4.00 -5.96 -4.06
C ARG A 67 -3.48 -5.63 -2.65
N ILE A 68 -2.31 -5.01 -2.57
CA ILE A 68 -1.70 -4.65 -1.29
C ILE A 68 -2.46 -3.49 -0.65
N SER A 69 -3.02 -2.56 -1.44
CA SER A 69 -3.81 -1.45 -0.93
C SER A 69 -5.02 -1.91 -0.11
N GLU A 70 -5.57 -3.07 -0.42
CA GLU A 70 -6.68 -3.69 0.31
C GLU A 70 -6.27 -4.21 1.70
N THR A 71 -4.97 -4.37 1.96
CA THR A 71 -4.47 -4.84 3.26
C THR A 71 -4.38 -3.74 4.31
N PHE A 72 -4.44 -2.46 3.91
CA PHE A 72 -4.38 -1.37 4.88
C PHE A 72 -5.54 -1.45 5.88
N PRO A 73 -5.28 -1.22 7.18
CA PRO A 73 -6.31 -1.31 8.20
C PRO A 73 -7.40 -0.25 8.00
N ASP A 74 -8.60 -0.56 8.45
CA ASP A 74 -9.67 0.41 8.57
C ASP A 74 -9.30 1.53 9.53
N ALA A 75 -9.97 2.69 9.38
CA ALA A 75 -9.74 3.80 10.28
C ALA A 75 -10.16 3.43 11.71
N PRO A 76 -9.31 3.70 12.73
CA PRO A 76 -9.69 3.51 14.12
C PRO A 76 -10.93 4.35 14.50
N ALA A 77 -11.58 4.01 15.60
CA ALA A 77 -12.71 4.80 16.11
C ALA A 77 -12.30 6.26 16.35
N GLY A 78 -13.08 7.21 15.82
CA GLY A 78 -12.78 8.64 15.85
C GLY A 78 -11.73 9.10 14.83
N TRP A 79 -11.48 8.28 13.81
CA TRP A 79 -10.60 8.61 12.69
C TRP A 79 -11.28 8.31 11.36
N THR A 80 -10.89 9.03 10.33
CA THR A 80 -11.25 8.78 8.93
C THR A 80 -10.01 8.44 8.13
N SER A 81 -10.13 7.59 7.10
CA SER A 81 -9.03 7.24 6.20
C SER A 81 -9.31 7.74 4.78
N ALA A 82 -8.26 8.20 4.10
CA ALA A 82 -8.27 8.39 2.67
C ALA A 82 -8.12 7.04 1.93
N GLU A 83 -8.30 7.05 0.63
CA GLU A 83 -7.90 5.91 -0.21
C GLU A 83 -6.37 5.72 -0.16
N ALA A 84 -5.92 4.48 -0.37
CA ALA A 84 -4.49 4.22 -0.45
C ALA A 84 -3.95 4.72 -1.80
N GLU A 85 -2.86 5.48 -1.74
CA GLU A 85 -2.18 6.01 -2.92
C GLU A 85 -0.92 5.19 -3.23
N SER A 86 -0.74 4.85 -4.51
CA SER A 86 0.48 4.21 -4.99
C SER A 86 1.44 5.25 -5.58
N ASN A 87 2.63 5.32 -5.02
CA ASN A 87 3.72 6.15 -5.54
C ASN A 87 4.72 5.31 -6.38
N SER A 88 4.27 4.20 -6.93
CA SER A 88 5.08 3.36 -7.83
C SER A 88 5.21 4.05 -9.19
N GLY A 89 6.35 4.65 -9.49
CA GLY A 89 6.70 5.10 -10.84
C GLY A 89 6.52 6.57 -11.16
N GLY A 90 6.15 7.42 -10.22
CA GLY A 90 6.14 8.88 -10.43
C GLY A 90 7.55 9.49 -10.33
N ALA A 91 7.76 10.64 -10.98
CA ALA A 91 9.00 11.45 -10.96
C ALA A 91 9.33 12.05 -9.58
N GLY A 92 8.84 11.43 -8.50
CA GLY A 92 9.13 11.79 -7.13
C GLY A 92 10.43 11.18 -6.62
N ILE A 93 10.61 11.22 -5.31
CA ILE A 93 11.82 10.76 -4.59
C ILE A 93 12.19 9.29 -4.93
N ALA A 94 11.22 8.43 -5.27
CA ALA A 94 11.46 7.06 -5.69
C ALA A 94 12.28 6.94 -6.99
N GLY A 95 12.08 7.85 -7.96
CA GLY A 95 12.87 7.90 -9.19
C GLY A 95 14.31 8.37 -8.97
N LEU A 96 14.56 9.25 -7.98
CA LEU A 96 15.87 9.77 -7.64
C LEU A 96 16.82 8.73 -7.02
N PHE A 97 16.26 7.67 -6.40
CA PHE A 97 17.04 6.61 -5.73
C PHE A 97 17.13 5.30 -6.53
N GLY A 98 16.84 5.34 -7.84
CA GLY A 98 16.96 4.17 -8.73
C GLY A 98 15.95 3.07 -8.37
N GLY A 99 14.78 3.45 -7.88
CA GLY A 99 13.89 2.57 -7.17
C GLY A 99 13.04 1.66 -8.02
N GLY A 100 13.43 0.42 -8.14
CA GLY A 100 12.55 -0.67 -8.50
C GLY A 100 11.84 -1.19 -7.25
N GLY A 101 10.85 -0.51 -6.71
CA GLY A 101 10.06 -1.00 -5.58
C GLY A 101 8.63 -0.46 -5.63
N THR A 102 7.71 -1.14 -4.95
CA THR A 102 6.33 -0.66 -4.76
C THR A 102 6.25 0.12 -3.46
N MET A 103 5.70 1.33 -3.52
CA MET A 103 5.42 2.15 -2.33
C MET A 103 3.95 2.55 -2.32
N LEU A 104 3.30 2.28 -1.21
CA LEU A 104 1.89 2.58 -0.95
C LEU A 104 1.77 3.40 0.31
N GLN A 105 0.81 4.31 0.35
CA GLN A 105 0.54 5.15 1.52
C GLN A 105 -0.96 5.33 1.68
N ARG A 106 -1.43 5.32 2.95
CA ARG A 106 -2.78 5.71 3.34
C ARG A 106 -2.72 6.71 4.48
N THR A 107 -3.44 7.81 4.36
CA THR A 107 -3.53 8.85 5.39
C THR A 107 -4.78 8.66 6.23
N TYR A 108 -4.63 8.81 7.55
CA TYR A 108 -5.70 8.79 8.55
C TYR A 108 -5.76 10.15 9.25
N ARG A 109 -6.96 10.69 9.45
CA ARG A 109 -7.19 11.97 10.11
C ARG A 109 -8.14 11.81 11.28
N GLN A 110 -7.81 12.44 12.40
CA GLN A 110 -8.62 12.42 13.60
C GLN A 110 -9.88 13.29 13.42
N ASP A 111 -11.04 12.75 13.74
CA ASP A 111 -12.32 13.46 13.66
C ASP A 111 -12.38 14.56 14.72
N GLY A 112 -12.61 15.79 14.29
CA GLY A 112 -12.71 16.94 15.19
C GLY A 112 -11.40 17.35 15.88
N GLY A 113 -10.26 16.72 15.51
CA GLY A 113 -8.93 17.00 16.03
C GLY A 113 -7.93 17.37 14.94
N ASN A 114 -6.65 17.50 15.34
CA ASN A 114 -5.54 17.80 14.44
C ASN A 114 -4.60 16.59 14.26
N GLY A 115 -4.96 15.44 14.84
CA GLY A 115 -4.16 14.21 14.73
C GLY A 115 -4.14 13.69 13.30
N GLN A 116 -2.98 13.27 12.84
CA GLN A 116 -2.80 12.64 11.52
C GLN A 116 -1.84 11.47 11.65
N MET A 117 -2.15 10.38 10.95
CA MET A 117 -1.24 9.26 10.76
C MET A 117 -1.11 8.96 9.28
N ASP A 118 0.12 8.73 8.84
CA ASP A 118 0.45 8.29 7.49
C ASP A 118 1.01 6.87 7.60
N ALA A 119 0.21 5.88 7.21
CA ALA A 119 0.65 4.50 7.10
C ALA A 119 1.25 4.27 5.71
N SER A 120 2.47 3.76 5.66
CA SER A 120 3.17 3.46 4.41
C SER A 120 3.70 2.03 4.39
N LEU A 121 3.71 1.45 3.20
CA LEU A 121 4.23 0.14 2.92
C LEU A 121 5.16 0.23 1.72
N MET A 122 6.36 -0.32 1.87
CA MET A 122 7.38 -0.33 0.83
C MET A 122 7.87 -1.77 0.64
N ILE A 123 7.96 -2.22 -0.62
CA ILE A 123 8.37 -3.58 -0.97
C ILE A 123 9.52 -3.51 -1.96
N ASP A 124 10.54 -4.36 -1.73
CA ASP A 124 11.68 -4.57 -2.61
C ASP A 124 12.45 -3.29 -3.00
N SER A 125 12.44 -2.30 -2.12
CA SER A 125 13.20 -1.08 -2.31
C SER A 125 14.66 -1.24 -1.86
N PRO A 126 15.64 -0.72 -2.62
CA PRO A 126 17.04 -0.70 -2.19
C PRO A 126 17.26 -0.01 -0.84
N MET A 127 16.42 0.96 -0.48
CA MET A 127 16.48 1.65 0.81
C MET A 127 16.25 0.70 1.99
N ILE A 128 15.44 -0.35 1.82
CA ILE A 128 15.16 -1.35 2.86
C ILE A 128 16.44 -2.09 3.26
N GLN A 129 17.35 -2.35 2.31
CA GLN A 129 18.62 -3.05 2.60
C GLN A 129 19.50 -2.23 3.55
N GLY A 130 19.54 -0.91 3.37
CA GLY A 130 20.25 0.00 4.30
C GLY A 130 19.62 -0.01 5.69
N MET A 131 18.31 -0.02 5.78
CA MET A 131 17.59 -0.06 7.06
C MET A 131 17.70 -1.43 7.74
N ALA A 132 17.72 -2.53 6.99
CA ALA A 132 17.84 -3.88 7.54
C ALA A 132 19.10 -4.05 8.42
N ALA A 133 20.20 -3.40 8.07
CA ALA A 133 21.42 -3.40 8.86
C ALA A 133 21.20 -2.76 10.24
N LEU A 134 20.40 -1.70 10.34
CA LEU A 134 20.03 -1.05 11.59
C LEU A 134 19.12 -1.97 12.45
N PHE A 135 18.11 -2.58 11.84
CA PHE A 135 17.18 -3.49 12.53
C PHE A 135 17.87 -4.74 13.08
N ASN A 136 18.88 -5.24 12.37
CA ASN A 136 19.64 -6.41 12.76
C ASN A 136 20.74 -6.14 13.79
N ASN A 137 20.97 -4.87 14.17
CA ASN A 137 21.96 -4.49 15.17
C ASN A 137 21.33 -3.91 16.44
N PRO A 138 21.10 -4.74 17.48
CA PRO A 138 20.46 -4.30 18.72
C PRO A 138 21.20 -3.16 19.43
N ALA A 139 22.52 -3.10 19.30
CA ALA A 139 23.33 -2.05 19.92
C ALA A 139 23.10 -0.68 19.25
N MET A 140 22.96 -0.66 17.93
CA MET A 140 22.64 0.57 17.20
C MET A 140 21.21 1.05 17.50
N MET A 141 20.28 0.13 17.68
CA MET A 141 18.92 0.47 18.07
C MET A 141 18.83 1.03 19.49
N ALA A 142 19.54 0.41 20.44
CA ALA A 142 19.57 0.87 21.83
C ALA A 142 20.24 2.24 22.01
N ALA A 143 21.08 2.66 21.07
CA ALA A 143 21.71 3.97 21.05
C ALA A 143 20.79 5.10 20.53
N GLN A 144 19.64 4.78 19.95
CA GLN A 144 18.72 5.80 19.46
C GLN A 144 17.85 6.35 20.61
N PRO A 145 17.86 7.68 20.83
CA PRO A 145 17.04 8.28 21.87
C PRO A 145 15.55 8.13 21.56
N ASN A 146 14.74 8.00 22.62
CA ASN A 146 13.27 7.93 22.51
C ASN A 146 12.74 6.78 21.66
N THR A 147 13.51 5.70 21.56
CA THR A 147 13.16 4.53 20.76
C THR A 147 12.97 3.32 21.67
N GLU A 148 11.87 2.64 21.50
CA GLU A 148 11.57 1.39 22.18
C GLU A 148 11.18 0.29 21.20
N ARG A 149 11.22 -0.95 21.67
CA ARG A 149 10.81 -2.10 20.88
C ARG A 149 9.46 -2.62 21.36
N VAL A 150 8.51 -2.73 20.44
CA VAL A 150 7.17 -3.25 20.70
C VAL A 150 6.93 -4.52 19.90
N ARG A 151 6.21 -5.46 20.50
CA ARG A 151 5.84 -6.70 19.82
C ARG A 151 4.52 -6.54 19.07
N ILE A 152 4.49 -6.91 17.79
CA ILE A 152 3.32 -6.93 16.93
C ILE A 152 3.16 -8.35 16.38
N GLY A 153 2.26 -9.12 16.97
CA GLY A 153 2.15 -10.55 16.68
C GLY A 153 3.45 -11.29 17.05
N ARG A 154 4.11 -11.87 16.04
CA ARG A 154 5.41 -12.57 16.20
C ARG A 154 6.60 -11.67 15.87
N GLU A 155 6.35 -10.50 15.31
CA GLU A 155 7.36 -9.56 14.83
C GLU A 155 7.73 -8.53 15.90
N SER A 156 8.85 -7.86 15.70
CA SER A 156 9.32 -6.75 16.54
C SER A 156 9.33 -5.47 15.74
N ALA A 157 8.53 -4.49 16.18
CA ALA A 157 8.53 -3.14 15.61
C ALA A 157 9.38 -2.19 16.47
N MET A 158 9.94 -1.19 15.84
CA MET A 158 10.53 -0.02 16.49
C MET A 158 9.47 1.06 16.67
N VAL A 159 9.44 1.67 17.85
CA VAL A 159 8.60 2.84 18.14
C VAL A 159 9.50 3.97 18.59
N LYS A 160 9.51 5.06 17.85
CA LYS A 160 10.15 6.31 18.24
C LYS A 160 9.06 7.29 18.63
N TRP A 161 9.15 7.84 19.84
CA TRP A 161 8.20 8.83 20.33
C TRP A 161 8.90 10.15 20.67
N GLU A 162 8.45 11.25 20.10
CA GLU A 162 8.92 12.61 20.38
C GLU A 162 7.81 13.41 21.09
N PRO A 163 7.70 13.35 22.44
CA PRO A 163 6.60 13.96 23.19
C PRO A 163 6.52 15.47 22.98
N ASN A 164 7.65 16.16 22.84
CA ASN A 164 7.68 17.61 22.61
C ASN A 164 7.07 18.04 21.25
N ARG A 165 6.96 17.11 20.31
CA ARG A 165 6.38 17.31 18.97
C ARG A 165 5.06 16.59 18.79
N SER A 166 4.66 15.78 19.77
CA SER A 166 3.51 14.87 19.66
C SER A 166 3.61 14.00 18.40
N GLN A 167 4.80 13.45 18.13
CA GLN A 167 5.10 12.65 16.95
C GLN A 167 5.51 11.24 17.33
N ALA A 168 4.91 10.27 16.64
CA ALA A 168 5.26 8.87 16.73
C ALA A 168 5.72 8.34 15.37
N GLU A 169 6.75 7.51 15.36
CA GLU A 169 7.15 6.71 14.21
C GLU A 169 7.20 5.25 14.64
N VAL A 170 6.38 4.41 14.01
CA VAL A 170 6.34 2.97 14.26
C VAL A 170 6.80 2.28 12.99
N THR A 171 7.86 1.48 13.08
CA THR A 171 8.47 0.83 11.93
C THR A 171 8.60 -0.66 12.15
N LEU A 172 8.17 -1.45 11.18
CA LEU A 172 8.24 -2.89 11.16
C LEU A 172 8.88 -3.35 9.85
N LEU A 173 9.92 -4.18 9.95
CA LEU A 173 10.57 -4.80 8.82
C LEU A 173 10.22 -6.29 8.76
N LEU A 174 9.60 -6.73 7.67
CA LEU A 174 9.23 -8.11 7.43
C LEU A 174 10.16 -8.73 6.37
N ASP A 175 10.68 -9.91 6.69
CA ASP A 175 11.43 -10.77 5.77
C ASP A 175 12.60 -10.06 5.05
N GLY A 176 13.07 -8.94 5.60
CA GLY A 176 14.14 -8.11 5.05
C GLY A 176 13.80 -7.38 3.75
N ARG A 177 12.52 -7.41 3.29
CA ARG A 177 12.09 -6.88 1.99
C ARG A 177 10.83 -6.01 2.04
N ILE A 178 10.06 -6.08 3.11
CA ILE A 178 8.81 -5.33 3.28
C ILE A 178 8.97 -4.41 4.49
N LEU A 179 8.88 -3.11 4.27
CA LEU A 179 8.91 -2.10 5.31
C LEU A 179 7.51 -1.54 5.51
N MET A 180 6.96 -1.70 6.71
CA MET A 180 5.70 -1.11 7.13
C MET A 180 5.99 -0.02 8.14
N GLN A 181 5.41 1.17 7.95
CA GLN A 181 5.66 2.32 8.81
C GLN A 181 4.37 3.08 9.06
N VAL A 182 4.20 3.55 10.29
CA VAL A 182 3.14 4.50 10.65
C VAL A 182 3.80 5.73 11.25
N ASN A 183 3.64 6.87 10.57
CA ASN A 183 4.11 8.18 11.02
C ASN A 183 2.93 8.98 11.55
N GLY A 184 2.91 9.24 12.84
CA GLY A 184 1.87 10.00 13.51
C GLY A 184 2.31 11.41 13.89
N ARG A 185 1.42 12.38 13.73
CA ARG A 185 1.61 13.79 14.09
C ARG A 185 0.43 14.27 14.91
N ASN A 186 0.71 15.15 15.88
CA ASN A 186 -0.30 15.68 16.83
C ASN A 186 -1.04 14.55 17.55
N LEU A 187 -0.32 13.51 17.96
CA LEU A 187 -0.86 12.40 18.74
C LEU A 187 -0.73 12.66 20.23
N GLU A 188 -1.65 12.14 21.02
CA GLU A 188 -1.59 12.20 22.48
C GLU A 188 -0.58 11.19 23.04
N SER A 189 -0.41 10.05 22.39
CA SER A 189 0.54 9.00 22.74
C SER A 189 1.00 8.22 21.50
N PRO A 190 2.11 7.47 21.58
CA PRO A 190 2.54 6.59 20.50
C PRO A 190 1.61 5.41 20.29
N ASP A 191 0.77 5.06 21.29
CA ASP A 191 -0.09 3.87 21.26
C ASP A 191 -1.06 3.90 20.07
N VAL A 192 -1.56 5.08 19.70
CA VAL A 192 -2.48 5.22 18.56
C VAL A 192 -1.83 4.73 17.26
N ALA A 193 -0.57 5.08 17.02
CA ALA A 193 0.18 4.62 15.85
C ALA A 193 0.55 3.13 15.95
N VAL A 194 0.89 2.66 17.15
CA VAL A 194 1.18 1.24 17.43
C VAL A 194 -0.07 0.39 17.18
N ASP A 195 -1.23 0.83 17.64
CA ASP A 195 -2.48 0.08 17.49
C ASP A 195 -2.94 0.06 16.03
N LEU A 196 -2.72 1.12 15.27
CA LEU A 196 -2.95 1.12 13.83
C LEU A 196 -2.07 0.07 13.13
N LEU A 197 -0.77 -0.01 13.48
CA LEU A 197 0.12 -1.01 12.89
C LEU A 197 -0.24 -2.44 13.35
N LYS A 198 -0.73 -2.64 14.58
CA LYS A 198 -1.23 -3.94 15.05
C LYS A 198 -2.50 -4.39 14.33
N ALA A 199 -3.35 -3.45 13.92
CA ALA A 199 -4.57 -3.74 13.18
C ALA A 199 -4.29 -4.12 11.71
N TRP A 200 -3.07 -3.85 11.22
CA TRP A 200 -2.67 -4.21 9.87
C TRP A 200 -2.45 -5.72 9.75
N ASP A 201 -3.11 -6.35 8.78
CA ASP A 201 -2.97 -7.79 8.54
C ASP A 201 -1.60 -8.11 7.88
N ILE A 202 -0.61 -8.37 8.73
CA ILE A 202 0.76 -8.70 8.32
C ILE A 202 0.80 -9.97 7.45
N GLN A 203 -0.09 -10.93 7.71
CA GLN A 203 -0.13 -12.17 6.95
C GLN A 203 -0.65 -11.90 5.52
N ALA A 204 -1.73 -11.13 5.39
CA ALA A 204 -2.24 -10.72 4.09
C ALA A 204 -1.19 -9.92 3.30
N VAL A 205 -0.46 -9.00 3.95
CA VAL A 205 0.64 -8.27 3.32
C VAL A 205 1.70 -9.20 2.76
N ARG A 206 2.15 -10.22 3.52
CA ARG A 206 3.11 -11.22 3.03
C ARG A 206 2.59 -12.00 1.84
N GLU A 207 1.35 -12.46 1.91
CA GLU A 207 0.72 -13.25 0.85
C GLU A 207 0.57 -12.46 -0.44
N GLN A 208 0.16 -11.20 -0.36
CA GLN A 208 0.02 -10.35 -1.54
C GLN A 208 1.37 -9.89 -2.11
N ALA A 209 2.38 -9.68 -1.26
CA ALA A 209 3.73 -9.33 -1.68
C ALA A 209 4.52 -10.51 -2.28
N ALA A 210 4.09 -11.76 -2.07
CA ALA A 210 4.73 -12.97 -2.57
C ALA A 210 4.17 -13.45 -3.91
N ARG A 211 3.02 -12.95 -4.33
CA ARG A 211 2.30 -13.32 -5.58
C ARG A 211 2.55 -12.31 -6.67
#